data_0b3021e7f06d21c564cb8285095ffea5
#
_entry.id   0b3021e7f06d21c564cb8285095ffea5
#
_cell.length_a   1.000
_cell.length_b   1.000
_cell.length_c   1.000
_cell.angle_alpha   90.00
_cell.angle_beta   90.00
_cell.angle_gamma   90.00
#
_symmetry.space_group_name_H-M   'P 1'
#
loop_
_entity.id
_entity.type
_entity.pdbx_description
1 polymer ?
#
loop_
_entity_poly.entity_id
_entity_poly.type
_entity_poly.pdbx_seq_one_letter_code
_entity_poly.pdbx_strand_id
1 'polypeptide(L)'
;HSANREGNCTDIARKTVLRSLMRWLKPYSHQRIYITADREFIGPEFRHKALSIWGLIPVIRIRANAVVSHRGRSQKVAKLFDCPQWRLLRQPRKVYGSSLYLAGKRLADGDFLIVYSDRYVSGIGRLYGQRWGIETLFGAYKSRGFNLEACRVVTHKRLRCLLFILSFSLVWALKTGQWLIKQGQPIGQRIVKQVDPAAKAIKRNVYSLFRHGLDELRDRVLSHRPLLPLILLLSCH
;
A
#
# COMPACT_ATOMS: atom_id res chain seq x y z
N HIS A 1 9.42 -4.40 27.89
CA HIS A 1 10.59 -3.62 27.44
C HIS A 1 11.13 -4.23 26.16
N SER A 2 10.60 -3.87 25.01
CA SER A 2 11.25 -4.09 23.73
C SER A 2 12.09 -2.84 23.44
N ALA A 3 13.34 -2.87 23.89
CA ALA A 3 14.33 -1.91 23.50
C ALA A 3 14.45 -1.87 21.97
N ASN A 4 14.33 -0.67 21.43
CA ASN A 4 14.90 -0.14 20.20
C ASN A 4 15.51 -1.20 19.24
N ARG A 5 14.67 -1.95 18.53
CA ARG A 5 15.07 -2.63 17.31
C ARG A 5 14.47 -1.86 16.15
N GLU A 6 15.31 -1.24 15.36
CA GLU A 6 14.92 -0.57 14.14
C GLU A 6 13.94 -1.44 13.32
N GLY A 7 12.66 -1.05 13.33
CA GLY A 7 11.68 -1.38 12.31
C GLY A 7 11.25 -2.85 12.09
N ASN A 8 11.92 -3.84 12.66
CA ASN A 8 11.60 -5.23 12.38
C ASN A 8 10.54 -5.80 13.34
N CYS A 9 9.34 -5.95 12.81
CA CYS A 9 8.25 -6.64 13.52
C CYS A 9 8.63 -8.12 13.76
N THR A 10 8.44 -8.60 14.99
CA THR A 10 8.66 -10.02 15.31
C THR A 10 7.66 -10.92 14.55
N ASP A 11 8.07 -12.15 14.27
CA ASP A 11 7.20 -13.14 13.59
C ASP A 11 5.91 -13.40 14.38
N ILE A 12 5.97 -13.38 15.71
CA ILE A 12 4.80 -13.50 16.59
C ILE A 12 3.81 -12.36 16.37
N ALA A 13 4.28 -11.12 16.30
CA ALA A 13 3.43 -9.96 16.08
C ALA A 13 2.77 -10.00 14.68
N ARG A 14 3.54 -10.40 13.65
CA ARG A 14 3.01 -10.62 12.29
C ARG A 14 1.90 -11.67 12.26
N LYS A 15 2.12 -12.80 12.92
CA LYS A 15 1.12 -13.89 13.06
C LYS A 15 -0.15 -13.41 13.76
N THR A 16 -0.01 -12.62 14.82
CA THR A 16 -1.15 -12.11 15.58
C THR A 16 -2.01 -11.15 14.74
N VAL A 17 -1.37 -10.22 14.02
CA VAL A 17 -2.08 -9.30 13.13
C VAL A 17 -2.79 -10.06 12.01
N LEU A 18 -2.12 -11.01 11.38
CA LEU A 18 -2.71 -11.79 10.29
C LEU A 18 -3.87 -12.68 10.75
N ARG A 19 -3.78 -13.30 11.94
CA ARG A 19 -4.91 -14.05 12.51
C ARG A 19 -6.13 -13.15 12.74
N SER A 20 -5.92 -11.95 13.25
CA SER A 20 -7.01 -10.98 13.44
C SER A 20 -7.61 -10.57 12.10
N LEU A 21 -6.78 -10.28 11.10
CA LEU A 21 -7.23 -9.95 9.75
C LEU A 21 -8.05 -11.09 9.13
N MET A 22 -7.64 -12.35 9.31
CA MET A 22 -8.36 -13.51 8.75
C MET A 22 -9.77 -13.66 9.28
N ARG A 23 -10.03 -13.27 10.54
CA ARG A 23 -11.40 -13.26 11.09
C ARG A 23 -12.29 -12.28 10.30
N TRP A 24 -11.76 -11.12 9.95
CA TRP A 24 -12.46 -10.12 9.14
C TRP A 24 -12.64 -10.53 7.68
N LEU A 25 -11.69 -11.29 7.13
CA LEU A 25 -11.71 -11.74 5.75
C LEU A 25 -12.54 -13.00 5.54
N LYS A 26 -12.97 -13.69 6.60
CA LYS A 26 -13.77 -14.93 6.52
C LYS A 26 -15.00 -14.84 5.60
N PRO A 27 -15.81 -13.77 5.62
CA PRO A 27 -16.95 -13.62 4.71
C PRO A 27 -16.57 -13.58 3.24
N TYR A 28 -15.32 -13.21 2.93
CA TYR A 28 -14.79 -13.07 1.57
C TYR A 28 -13.95 -14.25 1.13
N SER A 29 -13.96 -15.38 1.87
CA SER A 29 -13.14 -16.55 1.59
C SER A 29 -13.40 -17.20 0.22
N HIS A 30 -14.56 -16.93 -0.38
CA HIS A 30 -14.91 -17.35 -1.74
C HIS A 30 -14.22 -16.48 -2.83
N GLN A 31 -13.62 -15.35 -2.46
CA GLN A 31 -12.92 -14.46 -3.37
C GLN A 31 -11.41 -14.72 -3.36
N ARG A 32 -10.73 -14.29 -4.43
CA ARG A 32 -9.27 -14.29 -4.48
C ARG A 32 -8.74 -13.08 -3.71
N ILE A 33 -8.17 -13.33 -2.53
CA ILE A 33 -7.61 -12.30 -1.67
C ILE A 33 -6.11 -12.25 -1.86
N TYR A 34 -5.59 -11.09 -2.22
CA TYR A 34 -4.17 -10.85 -2.41
C TYR A 34 -3.58 -10.14 -1.21
N ILE A 35 -2.38 -10.55 -0.80
CA ILE A 35 -1.60 -9.84 0.21
C ILE A 35 -0.35 -9.25 -0.44
N THR A 36 -0.25 -7.92 -0.45
CA THR A 36 0.94 -7.22 -0.93
C THR A 36 1.87 -6.91 0.23
N ALA A 37 3.14 -7.24 0.09
CA ALA A 37 4.12 -7.03 1.14
C ALA A 37 5.49 -6.63 0.58
N ASP A 38 6.30 -5.98 1.42
CA ASP A 38 7.67 -5.62 1.08
C ASP A 38 8.62 -6.79 1.29
N ARG A 39 9.88 -6.60 0.89
CA ARG A 39 10.97 -7.60 0.95
C ARG A 39 11.27 -8.17 2.33
N GLU A 40 10.75 -7.59 3.39
CA GLU A 40 10.85 -8.15 4.75
C GLU A 40 10.01 -9.43 4.94
N PHE A 41 9.04 -9.68 4.05
CA PHE A 41 8.12 -10.82 4.10
C PHE A 41 8.51 -11.95 3.13
N ILE A 42 9.76 -11.99 2.66
CA ILE A 42 10.22 -12.96 1.64
C ILE A 42 10.29 -14.41 2.17
N GLY A 43 10.32 -14.62 3.48
CA GLY A 43 10.54 -15.93 4.08
C GLY A 43 9.60 -17.03 3.56
N PRO A 44 10.14 -18.27 3.31
CA PRO A 44 9.32 -19.39 2.84
C PRO A 44 8.20 -19.75 3.83
N GLU A 45 8.45 -19.55 5.11
CA GLU A 45 7.46 -19.78 6.17
C GLU A 45 6.25 -18.83 6.07
N PHE A 46 6.50 -17.52 5.83
CA PHE A 46 5.40 -16.56 5.63
C PHE A 46 4.57 -16.93 4.41
N ARG A 47 5.21 -17.27 3.30
CA ARG A 47 4.55 -17.66 2.06
C ARG A 47 3.71 -18.92 2.25
N HIS A 48 4.28 -19.97 2.85
CA HIS A 48 3.58 -21.22 3.12
C HIS A 48 2.33 -20.96 3.97
N LYS A 49 2.45 -20.18 5.04
CA LYS A 49 1.30 -19.84 5.90
C LYS A 49 0.27 -19.00 5.16
N ALA A 50 0.69 -18.04 4.34
CA ALA A 50 -0.23 -17.22 3.57
C ALA A 50 -1.10 -18.07 2.65
N LEU A 51 -0.50 -19.00 1.90
CA LEU A 51 -1.21 -19.86 0.96
C LEU A 51 -1.99 -20.97 1.64
N SER A 52 -1.34 -21.75 2.51
CA SER A 52 -1.89 -23.02 3.00
C SER A 52 -2.84 -22.84 4.18
N ILE A 53 -2.58 -21.84 5.05
CA ILE A 53 -3.37 -21.63 6.24
C ILE A 53 -4.44 -20.56 6.03
N TRP A 54 -4.12 -19.52 5.27
CA TRP A 54 -4.99 -18.35 5.12
C TRP A 54 -5.63 -18.21 3.74
N GLY A 55 -5.23 -19.03 2.77
CA GLY A 55 -5.77 -18.95 1.40
C GLY A 55 -5.44 -17.63 0.69
N LEU A 56 -4.47 -16.85 1.20
CA LEU A 56 -4.07 -15.58 0.64
C LEU A 56 -3.06 -15.78 -0.50
N ILE A 57 -3.17 -15.00 -1.54
CA ILE A 57 -2.22 -15.01 -2.65
C ILE A 57 -1.16 -13.93 -2.39
N PRO A 58 0.10 -14.28 -2.06
CA PRO A 58 1.13 -13.31 -1.79
C PRO A 58 1.63 -12.65 -3.08
N VAL A 59 1.79 -11.33 -3.03
CA VAL A 59 2.47 -10.51 -4.04
C VAL A 59 3.54 -9.70 -3.31
N ILE A 60 4.77 -10.20 -3.34
CA ILE A 60 5.83 -9.72 -2.46
C ILE A 60 7.00 -9.19 -3.29
N ARG A 61 7.54 -8.04 -2.88
CA ARG A 61 8.77 -7.47 -3.47
C ARG A 61 9.97 -8.32 -3.09
N ILE A 62 10.88 -8.54 -4.05
CA ILE A 62 12.15 -9.22 -3.83
C ILE A 62 13.33 -8.32 -4.14
N ARG A 63 14.50 -8.72 -3.66
CA ARG A 63 15.75 -8.01 -3.91
C ARG A 63 16.22 -8.22 -5.36
N ALA A 64 16.75 -7.21 -5.99
CA ALA A 64 17.25 -7.25 -7.36
C ALA A 64 18.40 -8.25 -7.56
N ASN A 65 19.16 -8.52 -6.51
CA ASN A 65 20.27 -9.48 -6.51
C ASN A 65 19.83 -10.93 -6.21
N ALA A 66 18.54 -11.20 -5.98
CA ALA A 66 18.06 -12.57 -5.79
C ALA A 66 18.44 -13.45 -7.00
N VAL A 67 18.81 -14.69 -6.71
CA VAL A 67 19.17 -15.66 -7.76
C VAL A 67 17.91 -16.34 -8.26
N VAL A 68 17.74 -16.37 -9.55
CA VAL A 68 16.69 -17.08 -10.26
C VAL A 68 17.28 -18.18 -11.11
N SER A 69 16.69 -19.36 -11.05
CA SER A 69 17.09 -20.50 -11.87
C SER A 69 16.00 -20.89 -12.86
N HIS A 70 16.39 -21.21 -14.09
CA HIS A 70 15.52 -21.75 -15.12
C HIS A 70 16.29 -22.63 -16.07
N ARG A 71 15.83 -23.87 -16.28
CA ARG A 71 16.46 -24.85 -17.18
C ARG A 71 17.97 -25.01 -16.92
N GLY A 72 18.35 -25.17 -15.65
CA GLY A 72 19.75 -25.37 -15.22
C GLY A 72 20.62 -24.11 -15.22
N ARG A 73 20.15 -22.98 -15.73
CA ARG A 73 20.91 -21.71 -15.72
C ARG A 73 20.45 -20.83 -14.57
N SER A 74 21.42 -20.26 -13.85
CA SER A 74 21.17 -19.34 -12.73
C SER A 74 21.70 -17.95 -13.04
N GLN A 75 20.93 -16.90 -12.67
CA GLN A 75 21.32 -15.51 -12.85
C GLN A 75 20.64 -14.61 -11.81
N LYS A 76 21.12 -13.37 -11.68
CA LYS A 76 20.42 -12.36 -10.87
C LYS A 76 19.08 -12.02 -11.51
N VAL A 77 18.04 -11.90 -10.69
CA VAL A 77 16.66 -11.62 -11.16
C VAL A 77 16.56 -10.27 -11.89
N ALA A 78 17.35 -9.28 -11.53
CA ALA A 78 17.42 -7.98 -12.19
C ALA A 78 17.65 -8.09 -13.69
N LYS A 79 18.50 -9.03 -14.15
CA LYS A 79 18.80 -9.25 -15.58
C LYS A 79 17.56 -9.62 -16.42
N LEU A 80 16.47 -10.08 -15.78
CA LEU A 80 15.22 -10.42 -16.48
C LEU A 80 14.32 -9.22 -16.72
N PHE A 81 14.56 -8.09 -16.03
CA PHE A 81 13.64 -6.95 -15.94
C PHE A 81 14.32 -5.60 -16.24
N ASP A 82 15.32 -5.60 -17.10
CA ASP A 82 16.02 -4.39 -17.52
C ASP A 82 15.22 -3.60 -18.57
N CYS A 83 13.99 -3.23 -18.21
CA CYS A 83 13.10 -2.39 -19.01
C CYS A 83 12.22 -1.51 -18.13
N PRO A 84 11.85 -0.29 -18.54
CA PRO A 84 11.04 0.64 -17.75
C PRO A 84 9.58 0.19 -17.63
N GLN A 85 9.09 -0.65 -18.54
CA GLN A 85 7.73 -1.19 -18.51
C GLN A 85 7.64 -2.44 -17.64
N TRP A 86 6.47 -2.67 -17.03
CA TRP A 86 6.19 -3.91 -16.34
C TRP A 86 6.25 -5.11 -17.29
N ARG A 87 7.13 -6.05 -16.98
CA ARG A 87 7.24 -7.34 -17.65
C ARG A 87 6.78 -8.44 -16.70
N LEU A 88 5.78 -9.22 -17.09
CA LEU A 88 5.32 -10.41 -16.37
C LEU A 88 5.81 -11.65 -17.11
N LEU A 89 6.54 -12.54 -16.42
CA LEU A 89 6.98 -13.79 -16.98
C LEU A 89 5.81 -14.80 -17.02
N ARG A 90 5.55 -15.34 -18.19
CA ARG A 90 4.45 -16.32 -18.38
C ARG A 90 4.72 -17.67 -17.73
N GLN A 91 5.99 -18.03 -17.56
CA GLN A 91 6.41 -19.27 -16.93
C GLN A 91 7.05 -18.98 -15.56
N PRO A 92 6.78 -19.81 -14.55
CA PRO A 92 7.40 -19.64 -13.24
C PRO A 92 8.90 -19.87 -13.31
N ARG A 93 9.61 -19.34 -12.33
CA ARG A 93 11.05 -19.47 -12.14
C ARG A 93 11.34 -19.97 -10.74
N LYS A 94 12.40 -20.76 -10.59
CA LYS A 94 12.84 -21.21 -9.27
C LYS A 94 13.58 -20.06 -8.56
N VAL A 95 13.00 -19.57 -7.47
CA VAL A 95 13.56 -18.52 -6.61
C VAL A 95 13.32 -18.92 -5.16
N TYR A 96 14.31 -18.76 -4.32
CA TYR A 96 14.24 -19.18 -2.90
C TYR A 96 13.74 -20.62 -2.72
N GLY A 97 14.19 -21.53 -3.60
CA GLY A 97 13.81 -22.95 -3.54
C GLY A 97 12.40 -23.27 -4.07
N SER A 98 11.64 -22.29 -4.56
CA SER A 98 10.25 -22.47 -4.97
C SER A 98 9.99 -21.98 -6.38
N SER A 99 9.00 -22.56 -7.04
CA SER A 99 8.55 -22.17 -8.39
C SER A 99 7.59 -20.99 -8.27
N LEU A 100 7.99 -19.79 -8.73
CA LEU A 100 7.28 -18.53 -8.54
C LEU A 100 7.11 -17.78 -9.87
N TYR A 101 5.97 -17.16 -10.05
CA TYR A 101 5.74 -16.20 -11.12
C TYR A 101 6.36 -14.85 -10.75
N LEU A 102 7.13 -14.29 -11.67
CA LEU A 102 7.86 -13.05 -11.45
C LEU A 102 7.36 -11.96 -12.38
N ALA A 103 7.27 -10.76 -11.85
CA ALA A 103 7.10 -9.55 -12.64
C ALA A 103 8.02 -8.45 -12.13
N GLY A 104 8.46 -7.57 -13.03
CA GLY A 104 9.33 -6.49 -12.62
C GLY A 104 9.50 -5.44 -13.69
N LYS A 105 10.15 -4.36 -13.29
CA LYS A 105 10.58 -3.26 -14.15
C LYS A 105 11.81 -2.57 -13.56
N ARG A 106 12.56 -1.87 -14.40
CA ARG A 106 13.55 -0.91 -13.96
C ARG A 106 12.89 0.43 -13.65
N LEU A 107 13.28 1.05 -12.57
CA LEU A 107 12.81 2.37 -12.15
C LEU A 107 13.66 3.48 -12.80
N ALA A 108 13.17 4.71 -12.77
CA ALA A 108 13.85 5.86 -13.36
C ALA A 108 15.17 6.22 -12.66
N ASP A 109 15.30 5.88 -11.38
CA ASP A 109 16.52 6.01 -10.57
C ASP A 109 17.55 4.90 -10.79
N GLY A 110 17.25 3.94 -11.68
CA GLY A 110 18.11 2.79 -11.98
C GLY A 110 17.89 1.58 -11.07
N ASP A 111 17.11 1.69 -9.99
CA ASP A 111 16.73 0.55 -9.13
C ASP A 111 15.68 -0.35 -9.82
N PHE A 112 15.42 -1.50 -9.23
CA PHE A 112 14.47 -2.48 -9.76
C PHE A 112 13.28 -2.66 -8.81
N LEU A 113 12.10 -2.68 -9.40
CA LEU A 113 10.88 -3.09 -8.71
C LEU A 113 10.47 -4.46 -9.24
N ILE A 114 10.79 -5.51 -8.46
CA ILE A 114 10.53 -6.89 -8.83
C ILE A 114 9.65 -7.54 -7.75
N VAL A 115 8.61 -8.21 -8.17
CA VAL A 115 7.65 -8.89 -7.30
C VAL A 115 7.45 -10.33 -7.73
N TYR A 116 7.07 -11.18 -6.79
CA TYR A 116 6.66 -12.55 -7.08
C TYR A 116 5.24 -12.84 -6.60
N SER A 117 4.66 -13.88 -7.17
CA SER A 117 3.46 -14.54 -6.68
C SER A 117 3.55 -16.04 -6.93
N ASP A 118 2.88 -16.84 -6.10
CA ASP A 118 2.77 -18.29 -6.28
C ASP A 118 1.83 -18.67 -7.45
N ARG A 119 1.03 -17.73 -7.92
CA ARG A 119 0.11 -17.91 -9.05
C ARG A 119 0.38 -16.87 -10.13
N TYR A 120 0.00 -17.19 -11.36
CA TYR A 120 -0.02 -16.19 -12.42
C TYR A 120 -1.09 -15.14 -12.13
N VAL A 121 -0.66 -13.88 -12.03
CA VAL A 121 -1.54 -12.73 -11.72
C VAL A 121 -1.39 -11.70 -12.83
N SER A 122 -2.40 -11.61 -13.68
CA SER A 122 -2.47 -10.53 -14.67
C SER A 122 -2.57 -9.19 -13.96
N GLY A 123 -1.82 -8.18 -14.41
CA GLY A 123 -1.81 -6.86 -13.78
C GLY A 123 -1.14 -6.81 -12.40
N ILE A 124 -0.28 -7.76 -12.06
CA ILE A 124 0.44 -7.85 -10.77
C ILE A 124 1.15 -6.54 -10.39
N GLY A 125 1.65 -5.78 -11.36
CA GLY A 125 2.28 -4.48 -11.11
C GLY A 125 1.31 -3.44 -10.58
N ARG A 126 0.09 -3.38 -11.12
CA ARG A 126 -0.98 -2.51 -10.61
C ARG A 126 -1.40 -2.93 -9.22
N LEU A 127 -1.57 -4.23 -9.02
CA LEU A 127 -1.93 -4.78 -7.71
C LEU A 127 -0.88 -4.44 -6.66
N TYR A 128 0.40 -4.65 -6.96
CA TYR A 128 1.48 -4.29 -6.03
C TYR A 128 1.54 -2.78 -5.77
N GLY A 129 1.22 -1.96 -6.76
CA GLY A 129 1.14 -0.51 -6.62
C GLY A 129 0.17 -0.03 -5.53
N GLN A 130 -0.88 -0.81 -5.24
CA GLN A 130 -1.83 -0.50 -4.15
C GLN A 130 -1.18 -0.53 -2.76
N ARG A 131 -0.03 -1.22 -2.60
CA ARG A 131 0.77 -1.19 -1.37
C ARG A 131 1.16 0.25 -0.95
N TRP A 132 1.34 1.14 -1.93
CA TRP A 132 1.65 2.55 -1.65
C TRP A 132 0.57 3.25 -0.80
N GLY A 133 -0.64 2.72 -0.78
CA GLY A 133 -1.71 3.21 0.09
C GLY A 133 -1.35 3.21 1.57
N ILE A 134 -0.52 2.26 2.04
CA ILE A 134 -0.08 2.21 3.44
C ILE A 134 0.90 3.35 3.77
N GLU A 135 1.75 3.73 2.83
CA GLU A 135 2.67 4.87 3.02
C GLU A 135 1.91 6.20 3.04
N THR A 136 0.87 6.31 2.22
CA THR A 136 -0.06 7.45 2.24
C THR A 136 -0.82 7.53 3.56
N LEU A 137 -1.29 6.40 4.08
CA LEU A 137 -1.95 6.27 5.38
C LEU A 137 -1.03 6.74 6.52
N PHE A 138 0.20 6.22 6.56
CA PHE A 138 1.16 6.65 7.57
C PHE A 138 1.54 8.11 7.43
N GLY A 139 1.67 8.61 6.20
CA GLY A 139 1.89 10.04 5.95
C GLY A 139 0.76 10.92 6.48
N ALA A 140 -0.52 10.48 6.34
CA ALA A 140 -1.66 11.19 6.89
C ALA A 140 -1.67 11.18 8.43
N TYR A 141 -1.31 10.06 9.04
CA TYR A 141 -1.23 9.97 10.51
C TYR A 141 -0.08 10.80 11.08
N LYS A 142 1.05 10.82 10.41
CA LYS A 142 2.24 11.56 10.85
C LYS A 142 2.13 13.06 10.51
N SER A 143 2.95 13.53 9.62
CA SER A 143 3.17 14.94 9.33
C SER A 143 2.18 15.57 8.35
N ARG A 144 1.48 14.78 7.53
CA ARG A 144 0.63 15.32 6.44
C ARG A 144 -0.82 15.60 6.86
N GLY A 145 -1.20 15.33 8.10
CA GLY A 145 -2.58 15.53 8.55
C GLY A 145 -2.72 15.61 10.06
N PHE A 146 -2.67 14.45 10.74
CA PHE A 146 -3.01 14.35 12.16
C PHE A 146 -1.85 14.57 13.13
N ASN A 147 -0.62 14.68 12.64
CA ASN A 147 0.59 14.92 13.43
C ASN A 147 0.75 13.99 14.66
N LEU A 148 0.50 12.70 14.45
CA LEU A 148 0.57 11.68 15.50
C LEU A 148 1.94 11.61 16.18
N GLU A 149 3.02 11.99 15.49
CA GLU A 149 4.38 11.99 16.03
C GLU A 149 4.57 13.04 17.14
N ALA A 150 3.82 14.14 17.09
CA ALA A 150 3.81 15.13 18.17
C ALA A 150 3.04 14.66 19.40
N CYS A 151 2.26 13.59 19.26
CA CYS A 151 1.46 13.04 20.33
C CYS A 151 2.33 12.18 21.25
N ARG A 152 2.59 12.65 22.46
CA ARG A 152 3.40 11.95 23.48
C ARG A 152 2.62 10.84 24.21
N VAL A 153 1.73 10.13 23.50
CA VAL A 153 0.96 9.03 24.08
C VAL A 153 1.80 7.78 24.18
N VAL A 154 2.17 7.39 25.38
CA VAL A 154 3.02 6.21 25.65
C VAL A 154 2.19 4.97 25.98
N THR A 155 0.96 5.13 26.49
CA THR A 155 0.13 4.03 26.94
C THR A 155 -0.55 3.32 25.75
N HIS A 156 -0.34 2.01 25.61
CA HIS A 156 -0.93 1.20 24.53
C HIS A 156 -2.45 1.33 24.40
N LYS A 157 -3.17 1.39 25.53
CA LYS A 157 -4.63 1.56 25.52
C LYS A 157 -5.04 2.88 24.86
N ARG A 158 -4.41 3.99 25.29
CA ARG A 158 -4.68 5.33 24.73
C ARG A 158 -4.28 5.41 23.25
N LEU A 159 -3.13 4.83 22.89
CA LEU A 159 -2.68 4.79 21.50
C LEU A 159 -3.67 4.03 20.59
N ARG A 160 -4.23 2.90 21.05
CA ARG A 160 -5.25 2.16 20.31
C ARG A 160 -6.52 2.99 20.10
N CYS A 161 -7.01 3.68 21.14
CA CYS A 161 -8.18 4.56 21.01
C CYS A 161 -7.89 5.71 20.04
N LEU A 162 -6.71 6.32 20.14
CA LEU A 162 -6.31 7.39 19.23
C LEU A 162 -6.23 6.91 17.78
N LEU A 163 -5.59 5.78 17.52
CA LEU A 163 -5.53 5.19 16.17
C LEU A 163 -6.92 4.85 15.62
N PHE A 164 -7.84 4.41 16.46
CA PHE A 164 -9.23 4.18 16.05
C PHE A 164 -9.90 5.48 15.60
N ILE A 165 -9.81 6.54 16.41
CA ILE A 165 -10.37 7.86 16.08
C ILE A 165 -9.74 8.42 14.80
N LEU A 166 -8.41 8.33 14.68
CA LEU A 166 -7.71 8.81 13.49
C LEU A 166 -8.08 8.01 12.23
N SER A 167 -8.31 6.70 12.36
CA SER A 167 -8.76 5.87 11.24
C SER A 167 -10.16 6.29 10.76
N PHE A 168 -11.06 6.55 11.69
CA PHE A 168 -12.40 7.06 11.39
C PHE A 168 -12.32 8.43 10.70
N SER A 169 -11.56 9.36 11.27
CA SER A 169 -11.36 10.71 10.72
C SER A 169 -10.72 10.68 9.32
N LEU A 170 -9.80 9.73 9.08
CA LEU A 170 -9.20 9.53 7.76
C LEU A 170 -10.24 9.12 6.71
N VAL A 171 -11.08 8.14 7.04
CA VAL A 171 -12.15 7.68 6.13
C VAL A 171 -13.12 8.81 5.85
N TRP A 172 -13.48 9.58 6.87
CA TRP A 172 -14.35 10.73 6.73
C TRP A 172 -13.75 11.79 5.81
N ALA A 173 -12.49 12.17 6.02
CA ALA A 173 -11.80 13.12 5.15
C ALA A 173 -11.72 12.63 3.69
N LEU A 174 -11.41 11.34 3.49
CA LEU A 174 -11.38 10.77 2.13
C LEU A 174 -12.75 10.83 1.44
N LYS A 175 -13.82 10.44 2.13
CA LYS A 175 -15.17 10.49 1.58
C LYS A 175 -15.63 11.93 1.32
N THR A 176 -15.30 12.85 2.20
CA THR A 176 -15.56 14.30 2.00
C THR A 176 -14.84 14.82 0.77
N GLY A 177 -13.56 14.49 0.59
CA GLY A 177 -12.80 14.86 -0.61
C GLY A 177 -13.39 14.28 -1.90
N GLN A 178 -13.86 13.04 -1.88
CA GLN A 178 -14.58 12.43 -3.00
C GLN A 178 -15.90 13.14 -3.30
N TRP A 179 -16.64 13.49 -2.27
CA TRP A 179 -17.89 14.23 -2.39
C TRP A 179 -17.67 15.62 -3.00
N LEU A 180 -16.66 16.37 -2.55
CA LEU A 180 -16.30 17.67 -3.10
C LEU A 180 -16.01 17.61 -4.61
N ILE A 181 -15.25 16.60 -5.04
CA ILE A 181 -14.98 16.40 -6.48
C ILE A 181 -16.28 16.17 -7.25
N LYS A 182 -17.20 15.37 -6.71
CA LYS A 182 -18.51 15.12 -7.32
C LYS A 182 -19.40 16.38 -7.36
N GLN A 183 -19.21 17.30 -6.41
CA GLN A 183 -19.88 18.60 -6.37
C GLN A 183 -19.24 19.65 -7.29
N GLY A 184 -18.31 19.26 -8.14
CA GLY A 184 -17.65 20.18 -9.07
C GLY A 184 -16.49 20.98 -8.46
N GLN A 185 -15.97 20.58 -7.31
CA GLN A 185 -14.81 21.18 -6.65
C GLN A 185 -13.56 20.28 -6.80
N PRO A 186 -12.94 20.21 -7.98
CA PRO A 186 -11.82 19.33 -8.20
C PRO A 186 -10.57 19.80 -7.46
N ILE A 187 -9.66 18.88 -7.17
CA ILE A 187 -8.34 19.23 -6.65
C ILE A 187 -7.56 19.95 -7.73
N GLY A 188 -7.05 21.14 -7.42
CA GLY A 188 -6.20 21.91 -8.32
C GLY A 188 -4.98 21.10 -8.76
N GLN A 189 -4.54 21.34 -10.00
CA GLN A 189 -3.37 20.67 -10.58
C GLN A 189 -2.27 21.67 -10.87
N ARG A 190 -1.02 21.28 -10.63
CA ARG A 190 0.17 22.04 -11.04
C ARG A 190 0.99 21.23 -12.04
N ILE A 191 1.62 21.93 -12.99
CA ILE A 191 2.61 21.34 -13.88
C ILE A 191 3.89 21.10 -13.07
N VAL A 192 4.34 19.84 -13.01
CA VAL A 192 5.51 19.46 -12.22
C VAL A 192 6.76 19.39 -13.07
N LYS A 193 6.63 18.98 -14.33
CA LYS A 193 7.76 18.83 -15.25
C LYS A 193 7.24 18.86 -16.69
N GLN A 194 7.83 19.73 -17.50
CA GLN A 194 7.72 19.68 -18.96
C GLN A 194 9.15 19.62 -19.47
N VAL A 195 9.56 18.46 -19.96
CA VAL A 195 10.94 18.22 -20.42
C VAL A 195 11.10 18.71 -21.86
N ASP A 196 10.02 18.70 -22.62
CA ASP A 196 9.93 19.11 -24.00
C ASP A 196 8.63 19.92 -24.18
N PRO A 197 8.65 21.10 -24.82
CA PRO A 197 7.43 21.86 -25.14
C PRO A 197 6.41 21.08 -25.95
N ALA A 198 6.84 20.13 -26.79
CA ALA A 198 5.96 19.24 -27.57
C ALA A 198 5.42 18.04 -26.75
N ALA A 199 5.99 17.75 -25.60
CA ALA A 199 5.55 16.63 -24.76
C ALA A 199 4.38 17.02 -23.86
N LYS A 200 3.48 16.04 -23.60
CA LYS A 200 2.36 16.24 -22.68
C LYS A 200 2.88 16.58 -21.27
N ALA A 201 2.51 17.76 -20.76
CA ALA A 201 2.92 18.21 -19.45
C ALA A 201 2.49 17.24 -18.34
N ILE A 202 3.40 16.91 -17.43
CA ILE A 202 3.09 16.07 -16.26
C ILE A 202 2.39 16.96 -15.23
N LYS A 203 1.08 16.78 -15.09
CA LYS A 203 0.26 17.45 -14.09
C LYS A 203 0.19 16.58 -12.84
N ARG A 204 0.33 17.19 -11.67
CA ARG A 204 0.08 16.56 -10.37
C ARG A 204 -0.92 17.38 -9.58
N ASN A 205 -1.74 16.70 -8.80
CA ASN A 205 -2.63 17.38 -7.86
C ASN A 205 -1.81 18.20 -6.87
N VAL A 206 -2.31 19.39 -6.54
CA VAL A 206 -1.64 20.31 -5.58
C VAL A 206 -1.57 19.65 -4.20
N TYR A 207 -2.62 18.93 -3.82
CA TYR A 207 -2.68 18.16 -2.58
C TYR A 207 -3.45 16.85 -2.77
N SER A 208 -3.42 15.98 -1.78
CA SER A 208 -4.09 14.69 -1.85
C SER A 208 -5.60 14.81 -1.64
N LEU A 209 -6.34 13.78 -2.07
CA LEU A 209 -7.78 13.65 -1.80
C LEU A 209 -8.10 13.75 -0.30
N PHE A 210 -7.26 13.12 0.54
CA PHE A 210 -7.36 13.22 1.99
C PHE A 210 -7.26 14.66 2.47
N ARG A 211 -6.25 15.40 2.01
CA ARG A 211 -6.04 16.79 2.41
C ARG A 211 -7.20 17.68 1.98
N HIS A 212 -7.71 17.49 0.77
CA HIS A 212 -8.88 18.22 0.25
C HIS A 212 -10.09 18.07 1.16
N GLY A 213 -10.42 16.85 1.56
CA GLY A 213 -11.55 16.62 2.46
C GLY A 213 -11.28 17.03 3.90
N LEU A 214 -10.03 16.90 4.39
CA LEU A 214 -9.68 17.33 5.74
C LEU A 214 -9.79 18.85 5.90
N ASP A 215 -9.34 19.60 4.90
CA ASP A 215 -9.41 21.07 4.92
C ASP A 215 -10.87 21.54 4.91
N GLU A 216 -11.75 20.91 4.12
CA GLU A 216 -13.20 21.21 4.16
C GLU A 216 -13.82 20.90 5.53
N LEU A 217 -13.50 19.74 6.12
CA LEU A 217 -14.00 19.40 7.46
C LEU A 217 -13.54 20.41 8.50
N ARG A 218 -12.27 20.81 8.47
CA ARG A 218 -11.71 21.83 9.39
C ARG A 218 -12.37 23.17 9.20
N ASP A 219 -12.55 23.60 7.95
CA ASP A 219 -13.17 24.88 7.63
C ASP A 219 -14.62 24.91 8.10
N ARG A 220 -15.40 23.84 7.92
CA ARG A 220 -16.78 23.76 8.46
C ARG A 220 -16.81 23.84 9.97
N VAL A 221 -15.90 23.15 10.66
CA VAL A 221 -15.85 23.22 12.13
C VAL A 221 -15.50 24.62 12.60
N LEU A 222 -14.50 25.24 12.01
CA LEU A 222 -14.04 26.59 12.39
C LEU A 222 -15.05 27.68 12.04
N SER A 223 -15.80 27.52 10.95
CA SER A 223 -16.81 28.48 10.49
C SER A 223 -18.22 28.13 10.99
N HIS A 224 -18.36 27.19 11.92
CA HIS A 224 -19.64 26.74 12.46
C HIS A 224 -20.68 26.32 11.39
N ARG A 225 -20.21 25.86 10.22
CA ARG A 225 -21.09 25.37 9.14
C ARG A 225 -21.59 23.95 9.44
N PRO A 226 -22.81 23.58 8.96
CA PRO A 226 -23.38 22.27 9.24
C PRO A 226 -22.49 21.11 8.75
N LEU A 227 -22.24 20.14 9.63
CA LEU A 227 -21.51 18.90 9.30
C LEU A 227 -22.43 17.76 8.84
N LEU A 228 -23.75 17.87 9.07
CA LEU A 228 -24.72 16.81 8.79
C LEU A 228 -24.58 16.21 7.38
N PRO A 229 -24.46 16.99 6.27
CA PRO A 229 -24.30 16.43 4.94
C PRO A 229 -23.05 15.56 4.81
N LEU A 230 -21.98 15.88 5.55
CA LEU A 230 -20.71 15.13 5.52
C LEU A 230 -20.74 13.91 6.46
N ILE A 231 -21.51 13.95 7.53
CA ILE A 231 -21.71 12.80 8.44
C ILE A 231 -22.46 11.69 7.69
N LEU A 232 -23.41 12.01 6.87
CA LEU A 232 -24.15 11.05 6.05
C LEU A 232 -23.26 10.28 5.07
N LEU A 233 -22.11 10.82 4.70
CA LEU A 233 -21.12 10.10 3.87
C LEU A 233 -20.50 8.89 4.58
N LEU A 234 -20.60 8.81 5.90
CA LEU A 234 -20.10 7.70 6.71
C LEU A 234 -21.09 6.54 6.80
N SER A 235 -22.35 6.76 6.46
CA SER A 235 -23.33 5.68 6.40
C SER A 235 -22.91 4.67 5.31
N CYS A 236 -22.91 3.39 5.67
CA CYS A 236 -22.70 2.32 4.71
C CYS A 236 -23.97 2.16 3.86
N HIS A 237 -23.82 2.35 2.57
CA HIS A 237 -24.77 1.89 1.55
C HIS A 237 -24.20 0.64 0.89
#